data_e5a1f993df53ca2a2920966e0d28f5e0
#
_entry.id   e5a1f993df53ca2a2920966e0d28f5e0
#
_cell.length_a   1.000
_cell.length_b   1.000
_cell.length_c   1.000
_cell.angle_alpha   90.00
_cell.angle_beta   90.00
_cell.angle_gamma   90.00
#
_symmetry.space_group_name_H-M   'P 1'
#
loop_
_entity.id
_entity.type
_entity.pdbx_description
1 polymer ?
#
loop_
_entity_poly.entity_id
_entity_poly.type
_entity_poly.pdbx_seq_one_letter_code
_entity_poly.pdbx_strand_id
1 'polypeptide(L)'
;GVVSIQNEYSPRYRGEQDVLDKCAELGIAFLPWSPLGGAAQAGEVGSRYSDFAAVATEVGATAQEVVLAWLLALTPVMIPIPGATKPATVDSIIRASALKLTSAQVDRLTAADSPNESLFPDLKPRSPLR
;
A
#
# COMPACT_ATOMS: atom_id res chain seq x y z
N GLY A 1 -26.10 1.69 -1.27
CA GLY A 1 -24.92 2.55 -1.09
C GLY A 1 -23.65 1.90 -1.64
N VAL A 2 -22.57 2.65 -1.70
CA VAL A 2 -21.24 2.14 -2.10
C VAL A 2 -20.66 1.33 -0.94
N VAL A 3 -20.17 0.12 -1.21
CA VAL A 3 -19.58 -0.76 -0.17
C VAL A 3 -18.06 -0.87 -0.31
N SER A 4 -17.51 -0.59 -1.49
CA SER A 4 -16.08 -0.58 -1.71
C SER A 4 -15.67 0.39 -2.83
N ILE A 5 -14.44 0.86 -2.77
CA ILE A 5 -13.79 1.69 -3.78
C ILE A 5 -12.44 1.06 -4.10
N GLN A 6 -12.07 1.04 -5.38
CA GLN A 6 -10.75 0.62 -5.84
C GLN A 6 -10.01 1.82 -6.43
N ASN A 7 -8.90 2.20 -5.81
CA ASN A 7 -8.02 3.27 -6.32
C ASN A 7 -6.55 2.85 -6.20
N GLU A 8 -5.68 3.54 -6.93
CA GLU A 8 -4.23 3.35 -6.80
C GLU A 8 -3.74 3.84 -5.44
N TYR A 9 -3.02 3.01 -4.70
CA TYR A 9 -2.34 3.42 -3.48
C TYR A 9 -1.16 2.48 -3.18
N SER A 10 0.00 3.06 -2.95
CA SER A 10 1.26 2.34 -2.73
C SER A 10 2.32 3.28 -2.13
N PRO A 11 3.53 2.80 -1.79
CA PRO A 11 4.65 3.69 -1.48
C PRO A 11 4.98 4.68 -2.60
N ARG A 12 4.74 4.29 -3.87
CA ARG A 12 4.96 5.12 -5.06
C ARG A 12 3.95 6.25 -5.19
N TYR A 13 2.68 5.99 -4.87
CA TYR A 13 1.59 6.92 -5.09
C TYR A 13 0.60 6.94 -3.93
N ARG A 14 0.42 8.09 -3.32
CA ARG A 14 -0.47 8.34 -2.18
C ARG A 14 -1.49 9.44 -2.45
N GLY A 15 -1.68 9.80 -3.72
CA GLY A 15 -2.55 10.92 -4.13
C GLY A 15 -4.04 10.69 -3.88
N GLU A 16 -4.45 9.49 -3.47
CA GLU A 16 -5.82 9.15 -3.11
C GLU A 16 -6.08 9.16 -1.58
N GLN A 17 -5.22 9.84 -0.81
CA GLN A 17 -5.34 9.89 0.64
C GLN A 17 -6.71 10.42 1.09
N ASP A 18 -7.22 11.48 0.44
CA ASP A 18 -8.52 12.05 0.76
C ASP A 18 -9.68 11.05 0.57
N VAL A 19 -9.57 10.21 -0.48
CA VAL A 19 -10.56 9.14 -0.74
C VAL A 19 -10.46 8.05 0.32
N LEU A 20 -9.24 7.66 0.69
CA LEU A 20 -9.00 6.70 1.77
C LEU A 20 -9.56 7.19 3.10
N ASP A 21 -9.31 8.44 3.45
CA ASP A 21 -9.81 9.05 4.69
C ASP A 21 -11.34 9.07 4.70
N LYS A 22 -11.97 9.38 3.55
CA LYS A 22 -13.43 9.34 3.41
C LYS A 22 -13.98 7.92 3.51
N CYS A 23 -13.28 6.93 2.96
CA CYS A 23 -13.66 5.54 3.12
C CYS A 23 -13.60 5.11 4.58
N ALA A 24 -12.56 5.49 5.31
CA ALA A 24 -12.42 5.21 6.74
C ALA A 24 -13.55 5.84 7.57
N GLU A 25 -13.91 7.11 7.28
CA GLU A 25 -15.02 7.81 7.94
C GLU A 25 -16.37 7.11 7.72
N LEU A 26 -16.61 6.61 6.52
CA LEU A 26 -17.91 6.03 6.13
C LEU A 26 -17.98 4.51 6.28
N GLY A 27 -16.91 3.84 6.68
CA GLY A 27 -16.85 2.38 6.78
C GLY A 27 -16.94 1.68 5.42
N ILE A 28 -16.45 2.33 4.35
CA ILE A 28 -16.39 1.80 2.99
C ILE A 28 -15.04 1.12 2.79
N ALA A 29 -15.02 -0.13 2.26
CA ALA A 29 -13.77 -0.81 1.98
C ALA A 29 -12.95 -0.07 0.90
N PHE A 30 -11.67 0.15 1.16
CA PHE A 30 -10.73 0.71 0.19
C PHE A 30 -9.78 -0.39 -0.30
N LEU A 31 -9.83 -0.68 -1.60
CA LEU A 31 -9.04 -1.72 -2.23
C LEU A 31 -7.92 -1.07 -3.07
N PRO A 32 -6.70 -0.92 -2.51
CA PRO A 32 -5.59 -0.36 -3.26
C PRO A 32 -5.16 -1.35 -4.34
N TRP A 33 -5.32 -0.97 -5.61
CA TRP A 33 -4.69 -1.73 -6.69
C TRP A 33 -3.24 -1.28 -6.88
N SER A 34 -2.42 -2.16 -7.44
CA SER A 34 -0.97 -2.00 -7.56
C SER A 34 -0.28 -1.62 -6.24
N PRO A 35 -0.55 -2.33 -5.14
CA PRO A 35 -0.07 -1.94 -3.80
C PRO A 35 1.45 -1.95 -3.67
N LEU A 36 2.17 -2.63 -4.58
CA LEU A 36 3.63 -2.68 -4.66
C LEU A 36 4.21 -1.73 -5.73
N GLY A 37 3.42 -0.79 -6.27
CA GLY A 37 3.87 0.17 -7.28
C GLY A 37 3.82 -0.37 -8.71
N GLY A 38 3.03 -1.43 -8.97
CA GLY A 38 2.88 -2.08 -10.27
C GLY A 38 3.78 -3.29 -10.46
N ALA A 39 3.36 -4.19 -11.35
CA ALA A 39 4.02 -5.49 -11.56
C ALA A 39 5.51 -5.36 -11.94
N ALA A 40 5.85 -4.36 -12.76
CA ALA A 40 7.23 -4.13 -13.21
C ALA A 40 8.16 -3.68 -12.07
N GLN A 41 7.63 -3.06 -11.01
CA GLN A 41 8.40 -2.48 -9.92
C GLN A 41 8.27 -3.24 -8.59
N ALA A 42 7.36 -4.19 -8.51
CA ALA A 42 7.11 -4.95 -7.27
C ALA A 42 8.38 -5.63 -6.72
N GLY A 43 9.26 -6.12 -7.58
CA GLY A 43 10.55 -6.72 -7.19
C GLY A 43 11.58 -5.72 -6.68
N GLU A 44 11.41 -4.42 -6.96
CA GLU A 44 12.39 -3.36 -6.67
C GLU A 44 12.02 -2.53 -5.43
N VAL A 45 10.97 -2.88 -4.70
CA VAL A 45 10.50 -2.12 -3.53
C VAL A 45 11.63 -1.84 -2.54
N GLY A 46 12.44 -2.85 -2.21
CA GLY A 46 13.54 -2.70 -1.25
C GLY A 46 14.68 -1.79 -1.74
N SER A 47 14.95 -1.74 -3.04
CA SER A 47 15.96 -0.86 -3.61
C SER A 47 15.47 0.57 -3.84
N ARG A 48 14.16 0.75 -4.01
CA ARG A 48 13.55 2.07 -4.28
C ARG A 48 13.16 2.84 -3.02
N TYR A 49 12.77 2.13 -1.97
CA TYR A 49 12.21 2.74 -0.76
C TYR A 49 13.01 2.30 0.47
N SER A 50 14.03 3.07 0.83
CA SER A 50 14.99 2.74 1.89
C SER A 50 14.35 2.52 3.26
N ASP A 51 13.30 3.26 3.60
CA ASP A 51 12.60 3.08 4.88
C ASP A 51 11.89 1.73 4.95
N PHE A 52 11.28 1.29 3.85
CA PHE A 52 10.66 -0.04 3.78
C PHE A 52 11.71 -1.15 3.84
N ALA A 53 12.87 -0.96 3.20
CA ALA A 53 13.99 -1.91 3.31
C ALA A 53 14.57 -1.99 4.73
N ALA A 54 14.70 -0.86 5.40
CA ALA A 54 15.20 -0.81 6.77
C ALA A 54 14.25 -1.52 7.74
N VAL A 55 12.94 -1.21 7.68
CA VAL A 55 11.94 -1.89 8.51
C VAL A 55 11.89 -3.40 8.19
N ALA A 56 12.03 -3.79 6.92
CA ALA A 56 12.09 -5.20 6.54
C ALA A 56 13.25 -5.93 7.24
N THR A 57 14.42 -5.30 7.32
CA THR A 57 15.57 -5.83 8.06
C THR A 57 15.27 -5.94 9.56
N GLU A 58 14.65 -4.92 10.15
CA GLU A 58 14.29 -4.90 11.58
C GLU A 58 13.36 -6.03 11.98
N VAL A 59 12.39 -6.37 11.12
CA VAL A 59 11.34 -7.37 11.41
C VAL A 59 11.62 -8.75 10.80
N GLY A 60 12.71 -8.90 10.06
CA GLY A 60 13.07 -10.18 9.42
C GLY A 60 12.11 -10.59 8.30
N ALA A 61 11.60 -9.62 7.53
CA ALA A 61 10.66 -9.82 6.43
C ALA A 61 11.21 -9.25 5.12
N THR A 62 10.50 -9.45 4.01
CA THR A 62 10.81 -8.76 2.76
C THR A 62 10.20 -7.35 2.74
N ALA A 63 10.77 -6.44 1.93
CA ALA A 63 10.22 -5.11 1.77
C ALA A 63 8.78 -5.15 1.22
N GLN A 64 8.46 -6.10 0.36
CA GLN A 64 7.11 -6.33 -0.17
C GLN A 64 6.12 -6.71 0.95
N GLU A 65 6.53 -7.61 1.84
CA GLU A 65 5.73 -7.98 3.01
C GLU A 65 5.49 -6.79 3.93
N VAL A 66 6.51 -5.96 4.14
CA VAL A 66 6.38 -4.73 4.94
C VAL A 66 5.42 -3.73 4.30
N VAL A 67 5.46 -3.55 2.97
CA VAL A 67 4.49 -2.67 2.28
C VAL A 67 3.06 -3.13 2.52
N LEU A 68 2.78 -4.42 2.34
CA LEU A 68 1.43 -4.96 2.54
C LEU A 68 0.99 -4.86 4.00
N ALA A 69 1.88 -5.15 4.96
CA ALA A 69 1.61 -4.99 6.38
C ALA A 69 1.36 -3.53 6.77
N TRP A 70 2.12 -2.59 6.19
CA TRP A 70 1.92 -1.16 6.37
C TRP A 70 0.55 -0.70 5.86
N LEU A 71 0.16 -1.10 4.65
CA LEU A 71 -1.16 -0.78 4.10
C LEU A 71 -2.27 -1.27 5.03
N LEU A 72 -2.20 -2.53 5.47
CA LEU A 72 -3.18 -3.10 6.41
C LEU A 72 -3.23 -2.37 7.76
N ALA A 73 -2.13 -1.77 8.19
CA ALA A 73 -2.02 -1.04 9.45
C ALA A 73 -2.55 0.41 9.36
N LEU A 74 -2.70 0.98 8.16
CA LEU A 74 -3.15 2.37 7.99
C LEU A 74 -4.58 2.58 8.47
N THR A 75 -5.48 1.66 8.17
CA THR A 75 -6.90 1.76 8.54
C THR A 75 -7.59 0.40 8.40
N PRO A 76 -8.61 0.10 9.25
CA PRO A 76 -9.36 -1.15 9.17
C PRO A 76 -10.11 -1.38 7.85
N VAL A 77 -10.34 -0.34 7.06
CA VAL A 77 -11.06 -0.46 5.77
C VAL A 77 -10.14 -0.81 4.60
N MET A 78 -8.83 -0.88 4.82
CA MET A 78 -7.83 -1.18 3.79
C MET A 78 -7.80 -2.66 3.46
N ILE A 79 -8.01 -3.01 2.19
CA ILE A 79 -7.96 -4.39 1.68
C ILE A 79 -7.05 -4.40 0.44
N PRO A 80 -5.74 -4.56 0.60
CA PRO A 80 -4.81 -4.62 -0.53
C PRO A 80 -5.11 -5.78 -1.47
N ILE A 81 -4.99 -5.54 -2.77
CA ILE A 81 -5.21 -6.54 -3.82
C ILE A 81 -3.91 -6.81 -4.62
N PRO A 82 -2.88 -7.38 -3.99
CA PRO A 82 -1.63 -7.72 -4.67
C PRO A 82 -1.84 -8.82 -5.69
N GLY A 83 -1.18 -8.71 -6.85
CA GLY A 83 -1.15 -9.78 -7.84
C GLY A 83 -0.21 -10.90 -7.42
N ALA A 84 -0.59 -12.16 -7.74
CA ALA A 84 0.25 -13.33 -7.52
C ALA A 84 0.11 -14.31 -8.70
N THR A 85 1.26 -14.76 -9.22
CA THR A 85 1.34 -15.76 -10.31
C THR A 85 2.09 -17.02 -9.90
N LYS A 86 2.67 -17.03 -8.69
CA LYS A 86 3.47 -18.14 -8.16
C LYS A 86 3.02 -18.46 -6.73
N PRO A 87 3.05 -19.74 -6.31
CA PRO A 87 2.73 -20.12 -4.93
C PRO A 87 3.55 -19.37 -3.89
N ALA A 88 4.86 -19.22 -4.10
CA ALA A 88 5.73 -18.47 -3.19
C ALA A 88 5.29 -17.01 -2.97
N THR A 89 4.68 -16.37 -3.98
CA THR A 89 4.12 -15.01 -3.83
C THR A 89 2.87 -15.04 -2.94
N VAL A 90 2.03 -16.04 -3.07
CA VAL A 90 0.86 -16.23 -2.19
C VAL A 90 1.31 -16.44 -0.75
N ASP A 91 2.31 -17.29 -0.51
CA ASP A 91 2.87 -17.52 0.83
C ASP A 91 3.42 -16.20 1.44
N SER A 92 4.09 -15.37 0.64
CA SER A 92 4.58 -14.06 1.06
C SER A 92 3.43 -13.11 1.45
N ILE A 93 2.36 -13.07 0.66
CA ILE A 93 1.16 -12.27 0.97
C ILE A 93 0.52 -12.73 2.29
N ILE A 94 0.44 -14.04 2.53
CA ILE A 94 -0.08 -14.61 3.78
C ILE A 94 0.81 -14.18 4.95
N ARG A 95 2.14 -14.30 4.82
CA ARG A 95 3.06 -13.82 5.87
C ARG A 95 2.89 -12.33 6.17
N ALA A 96 2.72 -11.51 5.13
CA ALA A 96 2.48 -10.08 5.28
C ALA A 96 1.22 -9.77 6.10
N SER A 97 0.15 -10.55 5.93
CA SER A 97 -1.10 -10.37 6.69
C SER A 97 -0.95 -10.68 8.18
N ALA A 98 0.01 -11.52 8.54
CA ALA A 98 0.33 -11.86 9.93
C ALA A 98 1.41 -10.96 10.55
N LEU A 99 2.13 -10.19 9.73
CA LEU A 99 3.22 -9.32 10.18
C LEU A 99 2.67 -8.14 10.98
N LYS A 100 3.17 -7.96 12.20
CA LYS A 100 2.78 -6.85 13.07
C LYS A 100 3.88 -5.80 13.09
N LEU A 101 3.57 -4.61 12.59
CA LEU A 101 4.42 -3.44 12.70
C LEU A 101 4.09 -2.67 13.97
N THR A 102 5.09 -2.08 14.61
CA THR A 102 4.88 -1.14 15.71
C THR A 102 4.29 0.18 15.20
N SER A 103 3.62 0.94 16.05
CA SER A 103 3.12 2.28 15.71
C SER A 103 4.24 3.18 15.17
N ALA A 104 5.44 3.13 15.76
CA ALA A 104 6.60 3.91 15.31
C ALA A 104 7.04 3.50 13.89
N GLN A 105 7.03 2.21 13.57
CA GLN A 105 7.35 1.74 12.21
C GLN A 105 6.29 2.20 11.20
N VAL A 106 5.01 2.09 11.55
CA VAL A 106 3.91 2.57 10.68
C VAL A 106 4.04 4.07 10.45
N ASP A 107 4.28 4.87 11.48
CA ASP A 107 4.45 6.32 11.38
C ASP A 107 5.66 6.69 10.51
N ARG A 108 6.79 6.00 10.69
CA ARG A 108 7.97 6.16 9.86
C ARG A 108 7.70 5.89 8.39
N LEU A 109 7.05 4.78 8.07
CA LEU A 109 6.72 4.40 6.70
C LEU A 109 5.69 5.35 6.07
N THR A 110 4.75 5.85 6.87
CA THR A 110 3.76 6.83 6.42
C THR A 110 4.40 8.19 6.12
N ALA A 111 5.40 8.60 6.90
CA ALA A 111 6.16 9.83 6.69
C ALA A 111 7.26 9.71 5.63
N ALA A 112 7.59 8.49 5.17
CA ALA A 112 8.63 8.26 4.17
C ALA A 112 8.31 8.94 2.84
N ASP A 113 9.34 9.41 2.17
CA ASP A 113 9.22 10.06 0.87
C ASP A 113 8.52 9.15 -0.16
N SER A 114 7.65 9.77 -0.92
CA SER A 114 6.95 9.14 -2.05
C SER A 114 7.14 10.02 -3.29
N PRO A 115 7.50 9.46 -4.46
CA PRO A 115 7.50 10.22 -5.69
C PRO A 115 6.11 10.75 -6.06
N ASN A 116 5.07 10.16 -5.50
CA ASN A 116 3.66 10.47 -5.74
C ASN A 116 3.28 10.44 -7.24
N GLU A 117 3.86 9.49 -7.96
CA GLU A 117 3.67 9.29 -9.38
C GLU A 117 2.68 8.15 -9.64
N SER A 118 1.53 8.49 -10.24
CA SER A 118 0.54 7.49 -10.67
C SER A 118 1.06 6.64 -11.82
N LEU A 119 0.68 5.36 -11.84
CA LEU A 119 0.88 4.47 -13.00
C LEU A 119 0.01 4.88 -14.20
N PHE A 120 -1.11 5.56 -13.94
CA PHE A 120 -2.06 6.02 -14.96
C PHE A 120 -2.46 7.48 -14.73
N PRO A 121 -1.54 8.43 -14.97
CA PRO A 121 -1.79 9.85 -14.67
C PRO A 121 -2.99 10.42 -15.46
N ASP A 122 -3.27 9.90 -16.64
CA ASP A 122 -4.37 10.36 -17.51
C ASP A 122 -5.75 9.92 -17.03
N LEU A 123 -5.83 8.92 -16.12
CA LEU A 123 -7.08 8.45 -15.54
C LEU A 123 -7.49 9.21 -14.28
N LYS A 124 -6.68 10.16 -13.84
CA LYS A 124 -6.99 10.95 -12.65
C LYS A 124 -8.10 11.95 -12.93
N PRO A 125 -9.03 12.14 -11.98
CA PRO A 125 -10.00 13.23 -12.11
C PRO A 125 -9.25 14.57 -12.18
N ARG A 126 -9.62 15.38 -13.16
CA ARG A 126 -8.98 16.69 -13.42
C ARG A 126 -9.38 17.79 -12.44
N SER A 127 -10.25 17.47 -11.50
CA SER A 127 -10.72 18.41 -10.48
C SER A 127 -10.96 17.69 -9.16
N PRO A 128 -10.64 18.31 -8.01
CA PRO A 128 -11.02 17.76 -6.72
C PRO A 128 -12.54 17.63 -6.65
N LEU A 129 -12.99 16.56 -6.04
CA LEU A 129 -14.40 16.40 -5.69
C LEU A 129 -14.77 17.57 -4.78
N ARG A 130 -15.67 18.40 -5.27
CA ARG A 130 -16.22 19.52 -4.49
C ARG A 130 -17.32 19.03 -3.56
#